data_3cebe871cc877af97f230637a2b0f6ff
#
_entry.id   3cebe871cc877af97f230637a2b0f6ff
#
_cell.length_a   1.000
_cell.length_b   1.000
_cell.length_c   1.000
_cell.angle_alpha   90.00
_cell.angle_beta   90.00
_cell.angle_gamma   90.00
#
_symmetry.space_group_name_H-M   'P 1'
#
loop_
_entity.id
_entity.type
_entity.pdbx_description
1 polymer ?
#
loop_
_entity_poly.entity_id
_entity_poly.type
_entity_poly.pdbx_seq_one_letter_code
_entity_poly.pdbx_strand_id
1 'polypeptide(L)'
;MSAVYSTVSVDLGPRSYDIIVGDGVLKDAGGLIAPLLAEPRVVVITDENVAPYWLEPLEASLGRAGVKHHAIVLEPGEQTKNFANAERLTGELLDARVERSTALIALGGGVVGDLVGFSAAITLRGLDFIQVPTTLLAQVDSSVGGKTGINMPQGKNLIGAFHQPRLVVADTGTLKTLPGREMRAGYAEVVKYGLINDADFFSWLESNGPGVIDGEAEALRHAVVTSCKAKAAIVAADETEQGSRALLNLGHTFGHALEAKTGYAETLNHGEAVAIGLRLAFDLSVRMGLCPAEDRDRVRRHLETVGLPSGLRDLADDGWSADELVGLMEQDKKVRGGKLTFVLARGIGDAFITADVKRKDVAAVLDDHLKG
;
A
#
# COMPACT_ATOMS: atom_id res chain seq x y z
N MET A 1 4.86 25.37 19.76
CA MET A 1 4.37 25.51 18.38
C MET A 1 3.33 24.42 18.19
N SER A 2 2.11 24.74 17.73
CA SER A 2 1.12 23.73 17.37
C SER A 2 1.69 22.92 16.19
N ALA A 3 1.67 21.60 16.29
CA ALA A 3 2.09 20.73 15.20
C ALA A 3 1.24 21.05 13.96
N VAL A 4 1.89 21.16 12.80
CA VAL A 4 1.21 21.44 11.54
C VAL A 4 0.83 20.10 10.91
N TYR A 5 -0.45 19.74 11.03
CA TYR A 5 -0.99 18.55 10.38
C TYR A 5 -1.72 18.91 9.08
N SER A 6 -1.63 18.04 8.10
CA SER A 6 -2.41 18.13 6.87
C SER A 6 -3.57 17.13 6.95
N THR A 7 -4.77 17.56 6.57
CA THR A 7 -5.93 16.67 6.48
C THR A 7 -6.24 16.38 5.02
N VAL A 8 -6.42 15.12 4.68
CA VAL A 8 -6.91 14.65 3.38
C VAL A 8 -8.19 13.88 3.62
N SER A 9 -9.31 14.38 3.08
CA SER A 9 -10.61 13.71 3.23
C SER A 9 -10.84 12.70 2.09
N VAL A 10 -11.35 11.53 2.44
CA VAL A 10 -11.84 10.52 1.50
C VAL A 10 -13.36 10.61 1.50
N ASP A 11 -13.92 11.14 0.41
CA ASP A 11 -15.37 11.39 0.30
C ASP A 11 -16.11 10.14 -0.19
N LEU A 12 -16.82 9.50 0.74
CA LEU A 12 -17.63 8.30 0.50
C LEU A 12 -19.05 8.46 1.10
N GLY A 13 -19.53 9.71 1.16
CA GLY A 13 -20.81 10.02 1.79
C GLY A 13 -20.83 9.66 3.28
N PRO A 14 -21.75 8.80 3.75
CA PRO A 14 -21.80 8.42 5.18
C PRO A 14 -20.59 7.65 5.69
N ARG A 15 -19.73 7.13 4.79
CA ARG A 15 -18.51 6.40 5.11
C ARG A 15 -17.25 7.24 4.90
N SER A 16 -17.40 8.55 4.68
CA SER A 16 -16.27 9.47 4.56
C SER A 16 -15.41 9.46 5.82
N TYR A 17 -14.11 9.62 5.64
CA TYR A 17 -13.15 9.69 6.75
C TYR A 17 -11.97 10.59 6.39
N ASP A 18 -11.22 10.97 7.39
CA ASP A 18 -10.05 11.82 7.23
C ASP A 18 -8.74 11.02 7.38
N ILE A 19 -7.72 11.46 6.66
CA ILE A 19 -6.33 11.04 6.80
C ILE A 19 -5.58 12.24 7.36
N ILE A 20 -5.06 12.13 8.58
CA ILE A 20 -4.27 13.17 9.24
C ILE A 20 -2.80 12.83 9.05
N VAL A 21 -2.06 13.71 8.39
CA VAL A 21 -0.65 13.50 8.03
C VAL A 21 0.22 14.55 8.70
N GLY A 22 1.26 14.12 9.40
CA GLY A 22 2.24 15.05 9.99
C GLY A 22 3.34 14.34 10.77
N ASP A 23 4.41 15.05 11.15
CA ASP A 23 5.47 14.54 12.03
C ASP A 23 5.04 14.70 13.49
N GLY A 24 5.02 13.61 14.26
CA GLY A 24 4.64 13.59 15.66
C GLY A 24 3.13 13.60 15.95
N VAL A 25 2.28 13.33 14.95
CA VAL A 25 0.81 13.23 15.10
C VAL A 25 0.40 12.17 16.13
N LEU A 26 1.18 11.11 16.27
CA LEU A 26 0.89 10.03 17.21
C LEU A 26 0.72 10.53 18.65
N LYS A 27 1.42 11.61 19.02
CA LYS A 27 1.32 12.24 20.34
C LYS A 27 -0.07 12.83 20.61
N ASP A 28 -0.79 13.22 19.56
CA ASP A 28 -2.12 13.82 19.64
C ASP A 28 -3.22 12.84 19.19
N ALA A 29 -2.85 11.61 18.81
CA ALA A 29 -3.77 10.61 18.28
C ALA A 29 -4.98 10.35 19.19
N GLY A 30 -4.78 10.29 20.52
CA GLY A 30 -5.89 10.12 21.47
C GLY A 30 -6.93 11.23 21.36
N GLY A 31 -6.49 12.49 21.21
CA GLY A 31 -7.39 13.63 21.01
C GLY A 31 -8.14 13.62 19.67
N LEU A 32 -7.52 13.08 18.63
CA LEU A 32 -8.13 12.91 17.32
C LEU A 32 -9.13 11.73 17.28
N ILE A 33 -8.84 10.68 18.03
CA ILE A 33 -9.62 9.42 18.05
C ILE A 33 -10.83 9.55 18.99
N ALA A 34 -10.65 10.08 20.19
CA ALA A 34 -11.70 10.10 21.22
C ALA A 34 -13.05 10.66 20.74
N PRO A 35 -13.12 11.75 19.94
CA PRO A 35 -14.39 12.28 19.46
C PRO A 35 -15.15 11.36 18.48
N LEU A 36 -14.47 10.38 17.90
CA LEU A 36 -15.04 9.44 16.93
C LEU A 36 -15.60 8.16 17.58
N LEU A 37 -15.26 7.93 18.86
CA LEU A 37 -15.64 6.74 19.58
C LEU A 37 -17.05 6.87 20.15
N ALA A 38 -17.87 5.84 19.94
CA ALA A 38 -19.19 5.74 20.61
C ALA A 38 -19.03 5.55 22.14
N GLU A 39 -17.99 4.84 22.55
CA GLU A 39 -17.54 4.68 23.93
C GLU A 39 -16.02 4.88 24.02
N PRO A 40 -15.46 5.47 25.08
CA PRO A 40 -14.03 5.73 25.19
C PRO A 40 -13.25 4.44 25.50
N ARG A 41 -13.34 3.46 24.61
CA ARG A 41 -12.70 2.16 24.69
C ARG A 41 -12.24 1.65 23.33
N VAL A 42 -10.98 1.21 23.26
CA VAL A 42 -10.38 0.66 22.04
C VAL A 42 -9.53 -0.58 22.37
N VAL A 43 -9.28 -1.40 21.34
CA VAL A 43 -8.24 -2.42 21.35
C VAL A 43 -7.17 -2.02 20.34
N VAL A 44 -5.92 -1.92 20.78
CA VAL A 44 -4.77 -1.64 19.90
C VAL A 44 -4.17 -2.97 19.44
N ILE A 45 -4.06 -3.16 18.15
CA ILE A 45 -3.41 -4.33 17.57
C ILE A 45 -2.16 -3.86 16.84
N THR A 46 -1.02 -4.48 17.14
CA THR A 46 0.29 -4.16 16.58
C THR A 46 1.11 -5.43 16.37
N ASP A 47 2.33 -5.32 15.88
CA ASP A 47 3.27 -6.42 15.78
C ASP A 47 4.54 -6.21 16.60
N GLU A 48 5.34 -7.30 16.77
CA GLU A 48 6.56 -7.29 17.57
C GLU A 48 7.64 -6.32 17.06
N ASN A 49 7.64 -5.96 15.78
CA ASN A 49 8.58 -5.00 15.23
C ASN A 49 8.19 -3.55 15.55
N VAL A 50 6.90 -3.26 15.64
CA VAL A 50 6.35 -1.90 15.85
C VAL A 50 6.16 -1.58 17.32
N ALA A 51 5.71 -2.55 18.11
CA ALA A 51 5.36 -2.38 19.53
C ALA A 51 6.47 -1.70 20.35
N PRO A 52 7.77 -2.08 20.23
CA PRO A 52 8.83 -1.51 21.05
C PRO A 52 9.05 -0.01 20.86
N TYR A 53 8.62 0.54 19.72
CA TYR A 53 8.85 1.94 19.37
C TYR A 53 7.60 2.81 19.51
N TRP A 54 6.41 2.27 19.17
CA TRP A 54 5.24 3.10 18.91
C TRP A 54 4.02 2.76 19.75
N LEU A 55 3.99 1.60 20.46
CA LEU A 55 2.85 1.21 21.27
C LEU A 55 2.71 2.15 22.47
N GLU A 56 3.75 2.31 23.30
CA GLU A 56 3.71 3.17 24.48
C GLU A 56 3.36 4.64 24.14
N PRO A 57 3.95 5.29 23.10
CA PRO A 57 3.54 6.62 22.67
C PRO A 57 2.05 6.74 22.33
N LEU A 58 1.46 5.75 21.65
CA LEU A 58 0.03 5.73 21.34
C LEU A 58 -0.81 5.54 22.58
N GLU A 59 -0.48 4.57 23.44
CA GLU A 59 -1.20 4.31 24.70
C GLU A 59 -1.17 5.52 25.63
N ALA A 60 -0.03 6.19 25.73
CA ALA A 60 0.07 7.44 26.52
C ALA A 60 -0.83 8.54 25.95
N SER A 61 -0.97 8.64 24.63
CA SER A 61 -1.88 9.59 23.99
C SER A 61 -3.34 9.25 24.24
N LEU A 62 -3.72 7.99 24.12
CA LEU A 62 -5.06 7.49 24.42
C LEU A 62 -5.42 7.71 25.91
N GLY A 63 -4.49 7.42 26.81
CA GLY A 63 -4.67 7.61 28.24
C GLY A 63 -4.91 9.09 28.62
N ARG A 64 -4.15 10.02 28.02
CA ARG A 64 -4.38 11.47 28.21
C ARG A 64 -5.76 11.92 27.73
N ALA A 65 -6.29 11.26 26.70
CA ALA A 65 -7.64 11.53 26.18
C ALA A 65 -8.75 10.78 26.95
N GLY A 66 -8.43 10.03 28.00
CA GLY A 66 -9.39 9.27 28.81
C GLY A 66 -9.93 8.02 28.11
N VAL A 67 -9.27 7.54 27.05
CA VAL A 67 -9.67 6.36 26.31
C VAL A 67 -9.07 5.10 26.96
N LYS A 68 -9.93 4.18 27.41
CA LYS A 68 -9.52 2.87 27.92
C LYS A 68 -9.01 2.02 26.77
N HIS A 69 -7.88 1.38 26.97
CA HIS A 69 -7.24 0.57 25.94
C HIS A 69 -6.56 -0.66 26.53
N HIS A 70 -6.34 -1.67 25.70
CA HIS A 70 -5.37 -2.73 25.91
C HIS A 70 -4.79 -3.10 24.55
N ALA A 71 -3.63 -3.75 24.53
CA ALA A 71 -2.93 -4.09 23.32
C ALA A 71 -2.88 -5.60 23.08
N ILE A 72 -2.95 -6.00 21.80
CA ILE A 72 -2.68 -7.34 21.30
C ILE A 72 -1.48 -7.22 20.37
N VAL A 73 -0.43 -8.02 20.61
CA VAL A 73 0.79 -8.02 19.79
C VAL A 73 0.82 -9.29 18.94
N LEU A 74 1.00 -9.10 17.64
CA LEU A 74 1.04 -10.15 16.63
C LEU A 74 2.49 -10.48 16.24
N GLU A 75 2.71 -11.65 15.67
CA GLU A 75 3.95 -11.95 14.96
C GLU A 75 4.05 -11.09 13.70
N PRO A 76 5.25 -10.57 13.36
CA PRO A 76 5.42 -9.76 12.16
C PRO A 76 5.48 -10.62 10.89
N GLY A 77 5.30 -9.98 9.74
CA GLY A 77 5.51 -10.58 8.42
C GLY A 77 4.23 -11.01 7.71
N GLU A 78 4.34 -11.13 6.38
CA GLU A 78 3.20 -11.42 5.49
C GLU A 78 2.53 -12.77 5.79
N GLN A 79 3.26 -13.75 6.32
CA GLN A 79 2.73 -15.04 6.76
C GLN A 79 1.68 -14.92 7.87
N THR A 80 1.64 -13.79 8.59
CA THR A 80 0.65 -13.53 9.64
C THR A 80 -0.74 -13.23 9.08
N LYS A 81 -0.84 -12.79 7.82
CA LYS A 81 -2.11 -12.52 7.13
C LYS A 81 -2.80 -13.81 6.67
N ASN A 82 -3.37 -14.57 7.58
CA ASN A 82 -4.05 -15.84 7.28
C ASN A 82 -5.28 -16.06 8.16
N PHE A 83 -6.07 -17.09 7.85
CA PHE A 83 -7.28 -17.43 8.63
C PHE A 83 -6.98 -17.81 10.06
N ALA A 84 -5.90 -18.51 10.34
CA ALA A 84 -5.58 -18.94 11.71
C ALA A 84 -5.34 -17.73 12.63
N ASN A 85 -4.63 -16.71 12.13
CA ASN A 85 -4.43 -15.48 12.89
C ASN A 85 -5.69 -14.60 12.93
N ALA A 86 -6.52 -14.59 11.89
CA ALA A 86 -7.81 -13.90 11.93
C ALA A 86 -8.75 -14.54 12.97
N GLU A 87 -8.82 -15.89 13.04
CA GLU A 87 -9.57 -16.61 14.04
C GLU A 87 -9.03 -16.32 15.45
N ARG A 88 -7.70 -16.43 15.65
CA ARG A 88 -7.06 -16.11 16.93
C ARG A 88 -7.37 -14.70 17.38
N LEU A 89 -7.15 -13.71 16.52
CA LEU A 89 -7.42 -12.31 16.85
C LEU A 89 -8.90 -12.08 17.19
N THR A 90 -9.81 -12.66 16.43
CA THR A 90 -11.26 -12.57 16.71
C THR A 90 -11.60 -13.21 18.05
N GLY A 91 -11.00 -14.34 18.40
CA GLY A 91 -11.15 -15.01 19.70
C GLY A 91 -10.67 -14.11 20.85
N GLU A 92 -9.46 -13.54 20.75
CA GLU A 92 -8.91 -12.63 21.76
C GLU A 92 -9.78 -11.36 21.95
N LEU A 93 -10.33 -10.83 20.85
CA LEU A 93 -11.27 -9.71 20.90
C LEU A 93 -12.55 -10.07 21.68
N LEU A 94 -13.12 -11.26 21.44
CA LEU A 94 -14.32 -11.73 22.14
C LEU A 94 -14.03 -12.03 23.62
N ASP A 95 -12.88 -12.61 23.95
CA ASP A 95 -12.42 -12.82 25.32
C ASP A 95 -12.21 -11.50 26.08
N ALA A 96 -11.73 -10.47 25.37
CA ALA A 96 -11.65 -9.09 25.86
C ALA A 96 -13.01 -8.40 26.00
N ARG A 97 -14.12 -9.10 25.67
CA ARG A 97 -15.49 -8.60 25.73
C ARG A 97 -15.67 -7.29 24.97
N VAL A 98 -15.19 -7.27 23.72
CA VAL A 98 -15.46 -6.13 22.82
C VAL A 98 -16.97 -6.06 22.53
N GLU A 99 -17.48 -4.86 22.46
CA GLU A 99 -18.87 -4.56 22.12
C GLU A 99 -18.92 -3.87 20.74
N ARG A 100 -20.10 -3.72 20.15
CA ARG A 100 -20.26 -3.04 18.85
C ARG A 100 -19.81 -1.57 18.87
N SER A 101 -19.74 -0.98 20.05
CA SER A 101 -19.25 0.38 20.31
C SER A 101 -17.72 0.44 20.47
N THR A 102 -17.03 -0.71 20.60
CA THR A 102 -15.56 -0.78 20.72
C THR A 102 -14.93 -0.61 19.34
N ALA A 103 -13.95 0.30 19.22
CA ALA A 103 -13.16 0.44 18.01
C ALA A 103 -11.82 -0.30 18.11
N LEU A 104 -11.32 -0.79 16.97
CA LEU A 104 -10.00 -1.38 16.86
C LEU A 104 -9.01 -0.34 16.33
N ILE A 105 -7.77 -0.36 16.79
CA ILE A 105 -6.67 0.45 16.23
C ILE A 105 -5.62 -0.48 15.65
N ALA A 106 -5.38 -0.36 14.34
CA ALA A 106 -4.31 -1.06 13.64
C ALA A 106 -3.05 -0.18 13.66
N LEU A 107 -2.11 -0.47 14.56
CA LEU A 107 -0.82 0.21 14.67
C LEU A 107 0.25 -0.63 13.98
N GLY A 108 0.58 -0.34 12.72
CA GLY A 108 1.55 -1.16 12.00
C GLY A 108 1.61 -0.91 10.51
N GLY A 109 2.29 -1.79 9.79
CA GLY A 109 2.33 -1.80 8.32
C GLY A 109 1.04 -2.35 7.69
N GLY A 110 1.09 -2.60 6.37
CA GLY A 110 -0.05 -3.13 5.62
C GLY A 110 -0.56 -4.49 6.12
N VAL A 111 0.33 -5.35 6.63
CA VAL A 111 -0.04 -6.65 7.22
C VAL A 111 -1.01 -6.47 8.39
N VAL A 112 -0.63 -5.62 9.35
CA VAL A 112 -1.47 -5.32 10.53
C VAL A 112 -2.76 -4.63 10.09
N GLY A 113 -2.66 -3.63 9.21
CA GLY A 113 -3.82 -2.88 8.71
C GLY A 113 -4.86 -3.77 8.04
N ASP A 114 -4.43 -4.68 7.17
CA ASP A 114 -5.31 -5.59 6.43
C ASP A 114 -5.95 -6.64 7.34
N LEU A 115 -5.15 -7.28 8.21
CA LEU A 115 -5.66 -8.32 9.12
C LEU A 115 -6.64 -7.73 10.15
N VAL A 116 -6.30 -6.59 10.74
CA VAL A 116 -7.17 -5.91 11.73
C VAL A 116 -8.45 -5.41 11.08
N GLY A 117 -8.35 -4.77 9.90
CA GLY A 117 -9.51 -4.28 9.17
C GLY A 117 -10.45 -5.42 8.74
N PHE A 118 -9.90 -6.56 8.29
CA PHE A 118 -10.70 -7.75 7.98
C PHE A 118 -11.34 -8.34 9.24
N SER A 119 -10.58 -8.49 10.32
CA SER A 119 -11.13 -8.96 11.60
C SER A 119 -12.21 -8.02 12.14
N ALA A 120 -12.04 -6.70 12.02
CA ALA A 120 -13.06 -5.71 12.37
C ALA A 120 -14.35 -5.92 11.55
N ALA A 121 -14.22 -6.14 10.24
CA ALA A 121 -15.37 -6.33 9.35
C ALA A 121 -16.23 -7.53 9.73
N ILE A 122 -15.62 -8.62 10.20
CA ILE A 122 -16.33 -9.87 10.51
C ILE A 122 -16.75 -10.02 11.97
N THR A 123 -16.04 -9.36 12.92
CA THR A 123 -16.35 -9.44 14.35
C THR A 123 -17.65 -8.69 14.65
N LEU A 124 -18.61 -9.34 15.33
CA LEU A 124 -19.92 -8.82 15.69
C LEU A 124 -20.70 -8.20 14.49
N ARG A 125 -20.38 -8.57 13.27
CA ARG A 125 -20.89 -8.08 11.96
C ARG A 125 -20.45 -6.65 11.63
N GLY A 126 -19.30 -6.24 12.11
CA GLY A 126 -18.68 -4.96 11.85
C GLY A 126 -18.39 -4.18 13.13
N LEU A 127 -17.09 -3.96 13.38
CA LEU A 127 -16.57 -3.02 14.37
C LEU A 127 -15.96 -1.84 13.64
N ASP A 128 -16.05 -0.66 14.24
CA ASP A 128 -15.26 0.49 13.76
C ASP A 128 -13.76 0.19 13.92
N PHE A 129 -12.95 0.67 12.99
CA PHE A 129 -11.49 0.58 13.13
C PHE A 129 -10.79 1.85 12.65
N ILE A 130 -9.58 2.03 13.12
CA ILE A 130 -8.71 3.19 12.88
C ILE A 130 -7.36 2.66 12.43
N GLN A 131 -6.78 3.28 11.40
CA GLN A 131 -5.47 2.94 10.90
C GLN A 131 -4.41 3.90 11.46
N VAL A 132 -3.33 3.36 11.99
CA VAL A 132 -2.12 4.10 12.39
C VAL A 132 -0.94 3.47 11.66
N PRO A 133 -0.78 3.80 10.34
CA PRO A 133 0.22 3.17 9.50
C PRO A 133 1.63 3.61 9.87
N THR A 134 2.55 2.64 10.03
CA THR A 134 3.94 2.86 10.43
C THR A 134 4.98 2.54 9.34
N THR A 135 4.54 2.13 8.15
CA THR A 135 5.39 1.99 6.97
C THR A 135 4.97 3.00 5.90
N LEU A 136 5.92 3.42 5.04
CA LEU A 136 5.59 4.36 3.97
C LEU A 136 4.53 3.78 3.02
N LEU A 137 4.66 2.50 2.64
CA LEU A 137 3.67 1.79 1.82
C LEU A 137 2.26 1.88 2.44
N ALA A 138 2.15 1.68 3.75
CA ALA A 138 0.85 1.76 4.41
C ALA A 138 0.34 3.19 4.49
N GLN A 139 1.20 4.19 4.73
CA GLN A 139 0.80 5.59 4.77
C GLN A 139 0.27 6.11 3.44
N VAL A 140 0.88 5.68 2.31
CA VAL A 140 0.50 6.21 0.99
C VAL A 140 -0.47 5.31 0.24
N ASP A 141 -0.62 4.04 0.64
CA ASP A 141 -1.42 3.08 -0.12
C ASP A 141 -2.34 2.22 0.75
N SER A 142 -1.88 1.18 1.45
CA SER A 142 -2.76 0.15 2.00
C SER A 142 -3.77 0.66 3.05
N SER A 143 -3.48 1.71 3.81
CA SER A 143 -4.43 2.30 4.78
C SER A 143 -5.59 3.06 4.15
N VAL A 144 -5.57 3.32 2.83
CA VAL A 144 -6.55 4.15 2.13
C VAL A 144 -7.44 3.31 1.22
N GLY A 145 -8.76 3.48 1.34
CA GLY A 145 -9.73 2.87 0.42
C GLY A 145 -10.29 1.53 0.84
N GLY A 146 -10.13 1.16 2.12
CA GLY A 146 -10.89 0.11 2.80
C GLY A 146 -10.72 -1.31 2.28
N LYS A 147 -9.75 -1.59 1.42
CA LYS A 147 -9.40 -2.97 1.07
C LYS A 147 -8.72 -3.62 2.27
N THR A 148 -9.37 -4.59 2.87
CA THR A 148 -8.84 -5.38 3.98
C THR A 148 -8.90 -6.85 3.63
N GLY A 149 -7.96 -7.66 4.11
CA GLY A 149 -7.98 -9.04 3.70
C GLY A 149 -6.83 -9.88 4.23
N ILE A 150 -6.91 -11.17 3.90
CA ILE A 150 -5.95 -12.19 4.29
C ILE A 150 -5.55 -13.05 3.09
N ASN A 151 -4.43 -13.72 3.24
CA ASN A 151 -3.86 -14.60 2.24
C ASN A 151 -4.42 -16.02 2.35
N MET A 152 -4.39 -16.71 1.21
CA MET A 152 -4.72 -18.12 1.07
C MET A 152 -3.56 -18.85 0.41
N PRO A 153 -3.49 -20.18 0.51
CA PRO A 153 -2.49 -20.97 -0.23
C PRO A 153 -2.53 -20.73 -1.76
N GLN A 154 -3.68 -20.29 -2.27
CA GLN A 154 -3.89 -20.01 -3.70
C GLN A 154 -3.37 -18.64 -4.13
N GLY A 155 -3.12 -17.71 -3.18
CA GLY A 155 -2.61 -16.37 -3.49
C GLY A 155 -2.84 -15.34 -2.39
N LYS A 156 -2.20 -14.19 -2.55
CA LYS A 156 -2.33 -13.05 -1.63
C LYS A 156 -3.69 -12.37 -1.77
N ASN A 157 -4.23 -11.88 -0.66
CA ASN A 157 -5.40 -10.98 -0.58
C ASN A 157 -6.68 -11.52 -1.28
N LEU A 158 -6.82 -12.86 -1.39
CA LEU A 158 -7.97 -13.46 -2.07
C LEU A 158 -9.25 -13.45 -1.22
N ILE A 159 -9.12 -13.33 0.09
CA ILE A 159 -10.24 -13.24 1.02
C ILE A 159 -10.18 -11.88 1.71
N GLY A 160 -11.27 -11.13 1.65
CA GLY A 160 -11.28 -9.79 2.23
C GLY A 160 -12.66 -9.16 2.25
N ALA A 161 -12.68 -7.93 2.75
CA ALA A 161 -13.86 -7.07 2.80
C ALA A 161 -13.49 -5.64 2.43
N PHE A 162 -14.41 -4.92 1.80
CA PHE A 162 -14.34 -3.46 1.75
C PHE A 162 -14.88 -2.91 3.07
N HIS A 163 -13.96 -2.51 3.95
CA HIS A 163 -14.29 -1.95 5.25
C HIS A 163 -13.48 -0.68 5.47
N GLN A 164 -14.17 0.48 5.45
CA GLN A 164 -13.50 1.79 5.53
C GLN A 164 -13.12 2.09 6.98
N PRO A 165 -11.91 2.63 7.24
CA PRO A 165 -11.54 3.10 8.57
C PRO A 165 -12.32 4.36 8.94
N ARG A 166 -12.48 4.63 10.24
CA ARG A 166 -13.07 5.87 10.75
C ARG A 166 -12.09 7.05 10.69
N LEU A 167 -10.79 6.75 10.70
CA LEU A 167 -9.70 7.70 10.68
C LEU A 167 -8.42 6.99 10.25
N VAL A 168 -7.54 7.70 9.56
CA VAL A 168 -6.14 7.30 9.36
C VAL A 168 -5.24 8.35 10.02
N VAL A 169 -4.34 7.91 10.90
CA VAL A 169 -3.34 8.77 11.56
C VAL A 169 -1.96 8.41 11.02
N ALA A 170 -1.52 9.11 9.98
CA ALA A 170 -0.26 8.89 9.30
C ALA A 170 0.84 9.78 9.89
N ASP A 171 1.51 9.29 10.94
CA ASP A 171 2.65 9.96 11.55
C ASP A 171 3.91 9.67 10.74
N THR A 172 4.42 10.65 9.99
CA THR A 172 5.65 10.51 9.23
C THR A 172 6.88 10.29 10.14
N GLY A 173 6.80 10.67 11.39
CA GLY A 173 7.83 10.39 12.40
C GLY A 173 8.02 8.90 12.68
N THR A 174 7.00 8.07 12.46
CA THR A 174 7.10 6.61 12.63
C THR A 174 8.06 5.96 11.64
N LEU A 175 8.26 6.59 10.49
CA LEU A 175 9.14 6.10 9.43
C LEU A 175 10.64 6.15 9.81
N LYS A 176 11.00 6.86 10.88
CA LYS A 176 12.39 6.91 11.39
C LYS A 176 12.90 5.54 11.87
N THR A 177 12.01 4.62 12.21
CA THR A 177 12.36 3.25 12.62
C THR A 177 12.18 2.22 11.49
N LEU A 178 11.73 2.67 10.31
CA LEU A 178 11.51 1.79 9.16
C LEU A 178 12.84 1.45 8.50
N PRO A 179 13.13 0.16 8.21
CA PRO A 179 14.31 -0.23 7.45
C PRO A 179 14.36 0.45 6.07
N GLY A 180 15.55 0.85 5.61
CA GLY A 180 15.71 1.56 4.35
C GLY A 180 15.18 0.80 3.11
N ARG A 181 15.18 -0.55 3.12
CA ARG A 181 14.59 -1.38 2.08
C ARG A 181 13.07 -1.20 2.04
N GLU A 182 12.40 -1.18 3.20
CA GLU A 182 10.96 -0.97 3.33
C GLU A 182 10.56 0.47 2.99
N MET A 183 11.43 1.44 3.30
CA MET A 183 11.25 2.83 2.90
C MET A 183 11.21 2.94 1.36
N ARG A 184 12.19 2.35 0.66
CA ARG A 184 12.21 2.31 -0.81
C ARG A 184 11.03 1.55 -1.38
N ALA A 185 10.62 0.43 -0.77
CA ALA A 185 9.44 -0.31 -1.18
C ALA A 185 8.17 0.55 -1.17
N GLY A 186 7.94 1.31 -0.10
CA GLY A 186 6.84 2.27 -0.03
C GLY A 186 6.96 3.41 -1.06
N TYR A 187 8.19 3.83 -1.34
CA TYR A 187 8.45 4.89 -2.31
C TYR A 187 8.09 4.48 -3.76
N ALA A 188 8.16 3.21 -4.11
CA ALA A 188 7.68 2.73 -5.41
C ALA A 188 6.20 3.07 -5.63
N GLU A 189 5.38 2.98 -4.58
CA GLU A 189 3.97 3.40 -4.62
C GLU A 189 3.81 4.92 -4.72
N VAL A 190 4.69 5.69 -4.09
CA VAL A 190 4.70 7.16 -4.28
C VAL A 190 4.96 7.52 -5.74
N VAL A 191 5.97 6.91 -6.36
CA VAL A 191 6.30 7.10 -7.79
C VAL A 191 5.11 6.77 -8.68
N LYS A 192 4.41 5.69 -8.38
CA LYS A 192 3.23 5.24 -9.13
C LYS A 192 2.18 6.33 -9.28
N TYR A 193 1.89 7.13 -8.25
CA TYR A 193 0.91 8.22 -8.35
C TYR A 193 1.32 9.29 -9.34
N GLY A 194 2.59 9.69 -9.36
CA GLY A 194 3.11 10.62 -10.36
C GLY A 194 2.96 10.08 -11.79
N LEU A 195 3.15 8.78 -11.96
CA LEU A 195 3.07 8.12 -13.27
C LEU A 195 1.63 7.93 -13.76
N ILE A 196 0.65 7.78 -12.86
CA ILE A 196 -0.75 7.54 -13.23
C ILE A 196 -1.41 8.78 -13.79
N ASN A 197 -1.36 9.91 -13.08
CA ASN A 197 -2.15 11.10 -13.43
C ASN A 197 -1.58 12.44 -12.94
N ASP A 198 -0.31 12.50 -12.53
CA ASP A 198 0.30 13.74 -12.00
C ASP A 198 1.77 13.87 -12.44
N ALA A 199 1.97 14.35 -13.67
CA ALA A 199 3.30 14.57 -14.25
C ALA A 199 4.11 15.62 -13.46
N ASP A 200 3.46 16.61 -12.85
CA ASP A 200 4.12 17.65 -12.06
C ASP A 200 4.66 17.02 -10.76
N PHE A 201 3.89 16.13 -10.14
CA PHE A 201 4.35 15.37 -8.98
C PHE A 201 5.54 14.46 -9.33
N PHE A 202 5.51 13.78 -10.50
CA PHE A 202 6.65 13.00 -10.92
C PHE A 202 7.91 13.87 -11.12
N SER A 203 7.77 15.04 -11.76
CA SER A 203 8.88 15.97 -11.94
C SER A 203 9.42 16.50 -10.60
N TRP A 204 8.54 16.70 -9.63
CA TRP A 204 8.94 17.05 -8.26
C TRP A 204 9.72 15.89 -7.60
N LEU A 205 9.27 14.63 -7.80
CA LEU A 205 9.95 13.44 -7.27
C LEU A 205 11.36 13.26 -7.87
N GLU A 206 11.55 13.57 -9.16
CA GLU A 206 12.89 13.52 -9.77
C GLU A 206 13.91 14.41 -9.03
N SER A 207 13.45 15.53 -8.48
CA SER A 207 14.30 16.49 -7.76
C SER A 207 14.39 16.21 -6.26
N ASN A 208 13.34 15.65 -5.65
CA ASN A 208 13.20 15.54 -4.20
C ASN A 208 13.14 14.09 -3.69
N GLY A 209 13.12 13.11 -4.59
CA GLY A 209 13.03 11.68 -4.23
C GLY A 209 14.10 11.20 -3.25
N PRO A 210 15.38 11.53 -3.44
CA PRO A 210 16.39 11.21 -2.44
C PRO A 210 16.06 11.75 -1.04
N GLY A 211 15.61 13.00 -0.93
CA GLY A 211 15.20 13.59 0.34
C GLY A 211 14.01 12.86 0.99
N VAL A 212 13.06 12.36 0.17
CA VAL A 212 11.96 11.52 0.70
C VAL A 212 12.50 10.21 1.28
N ILE A 213 13.43 9.54 0.56
CA ILE A 213 14.07 8.30 1.03
C ILE A 213 14.89 8.52 2.30
N ASP A 214 15.59 9.64 2.39
CA ASP A 214 16.41 10.02 3.55
C ASP A 214 15.56 10.51 4.74
N GLY A 215 14.23 10.63 4.56
CA GLY A 215 13.31 11.02 5.62
C GLY A 215 13.29 12.53 5.93
N GLU A 216 13.65 13.38 4.96
CA GLU A 216 13.52 14.83 5.11
C GLU A 216 12.05 15.22 5.35
N ALA A 217 11.76 15.84 6.49
CA ALA A 217 10.41 15.99 7.01
C ALA A 217 9.42 16.66 6.01
N GLU A 218 9.84 17.74 5.34
CA GLU A 218 8.97 18.45 4.40
C GLU A 218 8.77 17.66 3.10
N ALA A 219 9.84 17.05 2.55
CA ALA A 219 9.75 16.23 1.35
C ALA A 219 8.87 15.00 1.60
N LEU A 220 9.08 14.34 2.73
CA LEU A 220 8.30 13.17 3.13
C LEU A 220 6.81 13.51 3.33
N ARG A 221 6.52 14.58 4.08
CA ARG A 221 5.15 15.04 4.29
C ARG A 221 4.47 15.38 2.96
N HIS A 222 5.15 16.08 2.07
CA HIS A 222 4.62 16.42 0.74
C HIS A 222 4.31 15.16 -0.08
N ALA A 223 5.23 14.20 -0.12
CA ALA A 223 5.04 12.93 -0.83
C ALA A 223 3.83 12.15 -0.28
N VAL A 224 3.72 12.02 1.05
CA VAL A 224 2.60 11.30 1.68
C VAL A 224 1.27 11.99 1.42
N VAL A 225 1.20 13.31 1.62
CA VAL A 225 -0.05 14.09 1.41
C VAL A 225 -0.51 14.02 -0.05
N THR A 226 0.42 14.17 -1.02
CA THR A 226 0.08 14.13 -2.44
C THR A 226 -0.39 12.73 -2.86
N SER A 227 0.29 11.68 -2.41
CA SER A 227 -0.12 10.29 -2.64
C SER A 227 -1.50 10.00 -2.05
N CYS A 228 -1.74 10.40 -0.81
CA CYS A 228 -3.05 10.24 -0.16
C CYS A 228 -4.17 10.97 -0.94
N LYS A 229 -3.92 12.21 -1.40
CA LYS A 229 -4.89 12.96 -2.22
C LYS A 229 -5.19 12.25 -3.53
N ALA A 230 -4.17 11.78 -4.24
CA ALA A 230 -4.33 11.06 -5.48
C ALA A 230 -5.16 9.78 -5.27
N LYS A 231 -4.83 9.00 -4.25
CA LYS A 231 -5.60 7.78 -3.93
C LYS A 231 -7.01 8.07 -3.48
N ALA A 232 -7.21 9.06 -2.60
CA ALA A 232 -8.52 9.46 -2.12
C ALA A 232 -9.47 9.84 -3.27
N ALA A 233 -8.99 10.61 -4.25
CA ALA A 233 -9.76 10.98 -5.43
C ALA A 233 -10.19 9.75 -6.26
N ILE A 234 -9.27 8.80 -6.48
CA ILE A 234 -9.55 7.57 -7.22
C ILE A 234 -10.54 6.68 -6.46
N VAL A 235 -10.37 6.55 -5.14
CA VAL A 235 -11.28 5.76 -4.27
C VAL A 235 -12.66 6.38 -4.21
N ALA A 236 -12.77 7.70 -4.10
CA ALA A 236 -14.05 8.41 -4.11
C ALA A 236 -14.81 8.21 -5.42
N ALA A 237 -14.11 8.11 -6.55
CA ALA A 237 -14.71 7.85 -7.86
C ALA A 237 -15.11 6.38 -8.07
N ASP A 238 -14.43 5.44 -7.43
CA ASP A 238 -14.65 3.99 -7.62
C ASP A 238 -14.23 3.20 -6.36
N GLU A 239 -15.09 3.20 -5.35
CA GLU A 239 -14.80 2.58 -4.05
C GLU A 239 -14.49 1.09 -4.14
N THR A 240 -15.22 0.35 -4.97
CA THR A 240 -15.17 -1.13 -5.04
C THR A 240 -14.37 -1.69 -6.21
N GLU A 241 -13.58 -0.84 -6.90
CA GLU A 241 -12.70 -1.24 -8.01
C GLU A 241 -13.43 -1.95 -9.17
N GLN A 242 -14.48 -1.31 -9.65
CA GLN A 242 -15.21 -1.79 -10.83
C GLN A 242 -14.81 -1.08 -12.12
N GLY A 243 -13.98 -0.04 -12.06
CA GLY A 243 -13.59 0.79 -13.19
C GLY A 243 -12.25 1.51 -13.04
N SER A 244 -12.29 2.81 -12.80
CA SER A 244 -11.09 3.69 -12.81
C SER A 244 -10.07 3.38 -11.73
N ARG A 245 -10.47 2.77 -10.61
CA ARG A 245 -9.55 2.36 -9.54
C ARG A 245 -8.52 1.33 -10.02
N ALA A 246 -8.80 0.60 -11.10
CA ALA A 246 -7.84 -0.31 -11.71
C ALA A 246 -6.57 0.39 -12.24
N LEU A 247 -6.57 1.73 -12.45
CA LEU A 247 -5.38 2.51 -12.76
C LEU A 247 -4.28 2.38 -11.70
N LEU A 248 -4.66 2.17 -10.43
CA LEU A 248 -3.72 1.92 -9.33
C LEU A 248 -2.88 0.66 -9.53
N ASN A 249 -3.25 -0.20 -10.47
CA ASN A 249 -2.50 -1.41 -10.82
C ASN A 249 -1.42 -1.17 -11.91
N LEU A 250 -1.01 0.09 -12.18
CA LEU A 250 0.16 0.35 -13.03
C LEU A 250 1.40 -0.37 -12.44
N GLY A 251 2.06 -1.18 -13.26
CA GLY A 251 3.18 -2.03 -12.84
C GLY A 251 2.78 -3.36 -12.19
N HIS A 252 1.60 -3.47 -11.58
CA HIS A 252 1.21 -4.63 -10.76
C HIS A 252 1.02 -5.92 -11.58
N THR A 253 0.62 -5.85 -12.84
CA THR A 253 0.50 -7.06 -13.67
C THR A 253 1.83 -7.79 -13.80
N PHE A 254 2.93 -7.04 -13.97
CA PHE A 254 4.27 -7.58 -13.95
C PHE A 254 4.73 -7.91 -12.52
N GLY A 255 4.54 -6.99 -11.58
CA GLY A 255 4.97 -7.15 -10.19
C GLY A 255 4.41 -8.40 -9.53
N HIS A 256 3.11 -8.68 -9.65
CA HIS A 256 2.49 -9.88 -9.09
C HIS A 256 3.05 -11.18 -9.70
N ALA A 257 3.35 -11.18 -11.01
CA ALA A 257 3.99 -12.34 -11.63
C ALA A 257 5.40 -12.58 -11.07
N LEU A 258 6.15 -11.51 -10.78
CA LEU A 258 7.48 -11.58 -10.14
C LEU A 258 7.37 -12.08 -8.70
N GLU A 259 6.43 -11.56 -7.90
CA GLU A 259 6.15 -12.04 -6.54
C GLU A 259 5.77 -13.54 -6.54
N ALA A 260 4.92 -13.95 -7.48
CA ALA A 260 4.52 -15.35 -7.63
C ALA A 260 5.71 -16.25 -8.02
N LYS A 261 6.57 -15.78 -8.94
CA LYS A 261 7.76 -16.51 -9.38
C LYS A 261 8.78 -16.69 -8.25
N THR A 262 8.94 -15.69 -7.38
CA THR A 262 9.81 -15.76 -6.20
C THR A 262 9.16 -16.48 -5.01
N GLY A 263 7.94 -16.99 -5.16
CA GLY A 263 7.23 -17.69 -4.09
C GLY A 263 6.84 -16.78 -2.93
N TYR A 264 6.69 -15.47 -3.17
CA TYR A 264 6.40 -14.46 -2.16
C TYR A 264 7.46 -14.40 -1.04
N ALA A 265 8.69 -14.79 -1.39
CA ALA A 265 9.81 -14.83 -0.45
C ALA A 265 10.36 -13.42 -0.17
N GLU A 266 11.14 -13.29 0.91
CA GLU A 266 11.82 -12.03 1.28
C GLU A 266 12.87 -11.55 0.25
N THR A 267 13.20 -12.39 -0.73
CA THR A 267 14.13 -12.04 -1.82
C THR A 267 13.65 -10.87 -2.65
N LEU A 268 12.32 -10.73 -2.84
CA LEU A 268 11.70 -9.64 -3.56
C LEU A 268 10.48 -9.14 -2.78
N ASN A 269 10.53 -7.92 -2.24
CA ASN A 269 9.38 -7.34 -1.59
C ASN A 269 8.42 -6.70 -2.62
N HIS A 270 7.19 -6.39 -2.16
CA HIS A 270 6.13 -5.87 -3.02
C HIS A 270 6.55 -4.59 -3.78
N GLY A 271 7.14 -3.61 -3.09
CA GLY A 271 7.53 -2.35 -3.73
C GLY A 271 8.66 -2.51 -4.75
N GLU A 272 9.59 -3.43 -4.52
CA GLU A 272 10.63 -3.77 -5.49
C GLU A 272 10.00 -4.41 -6.74
N ALA A 273 9.05 -5.33 -6.56
CA ALA A 273 8.29 -5.93 -7.66
C ALA A 273 7.49 -4.90 -8.46
N VAL A 274 6.85 -3.96 -7.75
CA VAL A 274 6.12 -2.84 -8.37
C VAL A 274 7.07 -1.92 -9.14
N ALA A 275 8.24 -1.57 -8.59
CA ALA A 275 9.22 -0.72 -9.27
C ALA A 275 9.68 -1.33 -10.61
N ILE A 276 10.04 -2.62 -10.62
CA ILE A 276 10.35 -3.33 -11.86
C ILE A 276 9.14 -3.34 -12.79
N GLY A 277 7.96 -3.61 -12.25
CA GLY A 277 6.73 -3.62 -13.02
C GLY A 277 6.37 -2.27 -13.66
N LEU A 278 6.62 -1.15 -12.97
CA LEU A 278 6.47 0.20 -13.53
C LEU A 278 7.39 0.39 -14.74
N ARG A 279 8.65 -0.01 -14.61
CA ARG A 279 9.60 0.05 -15.71
C ARG A 279 9.14 -0.81 -16.90
N LEU A 280 8.75 -2.07 -16.66
CA LEU A 280 8.27 -2.98 -17.71
C LEU A 280 6.98 -2.47 -18.38
N ALA A 281 6.08 -1.83 -17.65
CA ALA A 281 4.89 -1.21 -18.21
C ALA A 281 5.24 -0.05 -19.16
N PHE A 282 6.24 0.77 -18.84
CA PHE A 282 6.72 1.83 -19.71
C PHE A 282 7.49 1.27 -20.92
N ASP A 283 8.31 0.23 -20.76
CA ASP A 283 8.99 -0.44 -21.90
C ASP A 283 7.96 -1.05 -22.87
N LEU A 284 6.92 -1.67 -22.34
CA LEU A 284 5.82 -2.19 -23.16
C LEU A 284 5.07 -1.09 -23.89
N SER A 285 4.80 0.04 -23.21
CA SER A 285 4.14 1.21 -23.79
C SER A 285 4.95 1.80 -24.95
N VAL A 286 6.28 1.92 -24.81
CA VAL A 286 7.19 2.38 -25.87
C VAL A 286 7.21 1.39 -27.02
N ARG A 287 7.33 0.10 -26.73
CA ARG A 287 7.33 -0.97 -27.77
C ARG A 287 6.06 -0.96 -28.60
N MET A 288 4.92 -0.66 -27.99
CA MET A 288 3.63 -0.54 -28.68
C MET A 288 3.44 0.82 -29.38
N GLY A 289 4.40 1.75 -29.30
CA GLY A 289 4.30 3.09 -29.89
C GLY A 289 3.31 4.02 -29.18
N LEU A 290 3.02 3.75 -27.90
CA LEU A 290 2.04 4.49 -27.10
C LEU A 290 2.70 5.63 -26.29
N CYS A 291 3.96 5.46 -25.89
CA CYS A 291 4.69 6.32 -25.00
C CYS A 291 6.02 6.75 -25.62
N PRO A 292 6.48 8.00 -25.42
CA PRO A 292 7.82 8.45 -25.80
C PRO A 292 8.91 7.68 -25.06
N ALA A 293 9.98 7.32 -25.77
CA ALA A 293 11.14 6.63 -25.15
C ALA A 293 11.82 7.48 -24.07
N GLU A 294 11.76 8.82 -24.19
CA GLU A 294 12.30 9.75 -23.21
C GLU A 294 11.62 9.60 -21.83
N ASP A 295 10.30 9.45 -21.80
CA ASP A 295 9.54 9.25 -20.55
C ASP A 295 9.92 7.94 -19.87
N ARG A 296 10.02 6.84 -20.63
CA ARG A 296 10.54 5.57 -20.14
C ARG A 296 11.93 5.73 -19.51
N ASP A 297 12.84 6.46 -20.18
CA ASP A 297 14.20 6.67 -19.70
C ASP A 297 14.25 7.55 -18.45
N ARG A 298 13.34 8.53 -18.30
CA ARG A 298 13.16 9.30 -17.06
C ARG A 298 12.73 8.40 -15.91
N VAL A 299 11.72 7.56 -16.12
CA VAL A 299 11.24 6.60 -15.10
C VAL A 299 12.38 5.69 -14.65
N ARG A 300 13.13 5.10 -15.59
CA ARG A 300 14.28 4.26 -15.27
C ARG A 300 15.29 5.00 -14.42
N ARG A 301 15.77 6.16 -14.89
CA ARG A 301 16.78 6.94 -14.15
C ARG A 301 16.33 7.30 -12.75
N HIS A 302 15.05 7.66 -12.59
CA HIS A 302 14.51 8.02 -11.29
C HIS A 302 14.52 6.82 -10.33
N LEU A 303 14.03 5.65 -10.75
CA LEU A 303 14.05 4.42 -9.94
C LEU A 303 15.48 4.05 -9.52
N GLU A 304 16.44 4.08 -10.46
CA GLU A 304 17.86 3.82 -10.19
C GLU A 304 18.46 4.84 -9.19
N THR A 305 18.12 6.14 -9.35
CA THR A 305 18.61 7.21 -8.47
C THR A 305 18.19 7.03 -7.01
N VAL A 306 17.01 6.51 -6.78
CA VAL A 306 16.48 6.25 -5.42
C VAL A 306 16.80 4.84 -4.91
N GLY A 307 17.59 4.07 -5.65
CA GLY A 307 18.04 2.73 -5.26
C GLY A 307 16.94 1.66 -5.32
N LEU A 308 15.93 1.86 -6.19
CA LEU A 308 14.96 0.82 -6.53
C LEU A 308 15.44 -0.01 -7.71
N PRO A 309 15.14 -1.32 -7.74
CA PRO A 309 15.46 -2.16 -8.90
C PRO A 309 14.62 -1.71 -10.09
N SER A 310 15.21 -1.69 -11.27
CA SER A 310 14.55 -1.28 -12.51
C SER A 310 14.60 -2.34 -13.62
N GLY A 311 15.03 -3.56 -13.31
CA GLY A 311 15.14 -4.66 -14.27
C GLY A 311 15.14 -6.03 -13.62
N LEU A 312 15.08 -7.09 -14.45
CA LEU A 312 15.00 -8.48 -13.99
C LEU A 312 16.36 -9.10 -13.72
N ARG A 313 17.45 -8.50 -14.20
CA ARG A 313 18.78 -9.09 -14.24
C ARG A 313 19.33 -9.46 -12.85
N ASP A 314 19.02 -8.66 -11.84
CA ASP A 314 19.50 -8.88 -10.47
C ASP A 314 18.66 -9.89 -9.69
N LEU A 315 17.52 -10.30 -10.26
CA LEU A 315 16.56 -11.21 -9.63
C LEU A 315 16.50 -12.57 -10.31
N ALA A 316 16.70 -12.59 -11.64
CA ALA A 316 16.52 -13.78 -12.44
C ALA A 316 17.77 -14.68 -12.32
N ASP A 317 17.53 -15.96 -12.05
CA ASP A 317 18.49 -17.01 -12.23
C ASP A 317 18.37 -17.61 -13.66
N ASP A 318 19.25 -18.55 -14.02
CA ASP A 318 19.28 -19.19 -15.34
C ASP A 318 18.01 -19.97 -15.69
N GLY A 319 17.05 -20.09 -14.75
CA GLY A 319 15.78 -20.81 -14.94
C GLY A 319 14.59 -19.92 -15.30
N TRP A 320 14.74 -18.60 -15.34
CA TRP A 320 13.61 -17.70 -15.66
C TRP A 320 13.39 -17.60 -17.16
N SER A 321 12.11 -17.61 -17.57
CA SER A 321 11.72 -17.42 -18.96
C SER A 321 10.53 -16.46 -19.11
N ALA A 322 10.51 -15.73 -20.23
CA ALA A 322 9.42 -14.82 -20.55
C ALA A 322 8.07 -15.54 -20.63
N ASP A 323 8.04 -16.75 -21.21
CA ASP A 323 6.81 -17.55 -21.35
C ASP A 323 6.24 -17.97 -20.00
N GLU A 324 7.08 -18.33 -19.03
CA GLU A 324 6.66 -18.66 -17.68
C GLU A 324 6.05 -17.43 -16.96
N LEU A 325 6.74 -16.27 -17.03
CA LEU A 325 6.22 -15.05 -16.43
C LEU A 325 4.88 -14.61 -17.04
N VAL A 326 4.73 -14.70 -18.37
CA VAL A 326 3.45 -14.45 -19.04
C VAL A 326 2.38 -15.44 -18.56
N GLY A 327 2.74 -16.71 -18.39
CA GLY A 327 1.84 -17.73 -17.83
C GLY A 327 1.32 -17.37 -16.42
N LEU A 328 2.19 -16.86 -15.56
CA LEU A 328 1.81 -16.37 -14.20
C LEU A 328 0.86 -15.17 -14.28
N MET A 329 1.12 -14.19 -15.17
CA MET A 329 0.19 -13.08 -15.41
C MET A 329 -1.19 -13.54 -15.87
N GLU A 330 -1.26 -14.56 -16.73
CA GLU A 330 -2.53 -15.10 -17.23
C GLU A 330 -3.31 -15.84 -16.13
N GLN A 331 -2.61 -16.47 -15.16
CA GLN A 331 -3.25 -17.13 -14.02
C GLN A 331 -3.91 -16.15 -13.07
N ASP A 332 -3.24 -15.04 -12.73
CA ASP A 332 -3.80 -13.98 -11.88
C ASP A 332 -5.09 -13.39 -12.46
N LYS A 333 -5.22 -13.34 -13.79
CA LYS A 333 -6.37 -12.75 -14.50
C LYS A 333 -7.46 -13.70 -14.96
N LYS A 334 -7.25 -15.00 -14.95
CA LYS A 334 -8.32 -16.00 -15.13
C LYS A 334 -9.44 -15.84 -14.11
N VAL A 335 -9.13 -15.28 -12.95
CA VAL A 335 -10.11 -14.95 -11.90
C VAL A 335 -11.00 -13.75 -12.29
N ARG A 336 -10.60 -12.89 -13.26
CA ARG A 336 -11.31 -11.64 -13.63
C ARG A 336 -11.91 -11.63 -15.05
N GLY A 337 -12.40 -12.75 -15.57
CA GLY A 337 -13.16 -12.78 -16.84
C GLY A 337 -12.34 -13.09 -18.10
N GLY A 338 -11.15 -13.64 -18.00
CA GLY A 338 -10.49 -14.35 -19.12
C GLY A 338 -9.70 -13.50 -20.11
N LYS A 339 -9.60 -12.17 -19.96
CA LYS A 339 -8.73 -11.33 -20.77
C LYS A 339 -7.65 -10.68 -19.91
N LEU A 340 -6.39 -10.81 -20.34
CA LEU A 340 -5.27 -10.13 -19.74
C LEU A 340 -5.39 -8.62 -19.99
N THR A 341 -5.58 -7.84 -18.91
CA THR A 341 -5.71 -6.39 -18.97
C THR A 341 -4.47 -5.75 -18.36
N PHE A 342 -3.92 -4.76 -19.02
CA PHE A 342 -2.77 -3.99 -18.54
C PHE A 342 -3.17 -2.57 -18.20
N VAL A 343 -2.45 -1.97 -17.28
CA VAL A 343 -2.35 -0.52 -17.16
C VAL A 343 -1.05 -0.11 -17.84
N LEU A 344 -1.16 0.70 -18.87
CA LEU A 344 -0.05 1.22 -19.67
C LEU A 344 -0.05 2.75 -19.62
N ALA A 345 0.98 3.41 -20.17
CA ALA A 345 1.11 4.85 -20.18
C ALA A 345 1.21 5.42 -21.61
N ARG A 346 0.57 6.58 -21.86
CA ARG A 346 0.84 7.40 -23.06
C ARG A 346 1.98 8.37 -22.82
N GLY A 347 2.36 8.56 -21.58
CA GLY A 347 3.44 9.39 -21.08
C GLY A 347 3.40 9.42 -19.55
N ILE A 348 4.33 10.11 -18.93
CA ILE A 348 4.33 10.36 -17.50
C ILE A 348 3.07 11.14 -17.12
N GLY A 349 2.29 10.65 -16.17
CA GLY A 349 1.04 11.27 -15.72
C GLY A 349 -0.19 10.94 -16.60
N ASP A 350 -0.08 10.04 -17.57
CA ASP A 350 -1.18 9.64 -18.44
C ASP A 350 -1.26 8.11 -18.59
N ALA A 351 -1.67 7.44 -17.52
CA ALA A 351 -1.91 6.01 -17.55
C ALA A 351 -3.34 5.66 -17.99
N PHE A 352 -3.49 4.52 -18.64
CA PHE A 352 -4.78 4.03 -19.10
C PHE A 352 -4.87 2.50 -19.06
N ILE A 353 -6.10 1.99 -19.01
CA ILE A 353 -6.39 0.56 -18.97
C ILE A 353 -6.61 0.04 -20.39
N THR A 354 -5.99 -1.09 -20.73
CA THR A 354 -6.17 -1.72 -22.05
C THR A 354 -6.10 -3.25 -21.99
N ALA A 355 -6.92 -3.90 -22.79
CA ALA A 355 -6.84 -5.34 -23.06
C ALA A 355 -6.27 -5.63 -24.47
N ASP A 356 -5.88 -4.59 -25.22
CA ASP A 356 -5.33 -4.72 -26.57
C ASP A 356 -3.80 -4.84 -26.54
N VAL A 357 -3.32 -5.85 -25.83
CA VAL A 357 -1.90 -6.17 -25.71
C VAL A 357 -1.66 -7.58 -26.22
N LYS A 358 -0.75 -7.73 -27.18
CA LYS A 358 -0.42 -9.03 -27.73
C LYS A 358 0.60 -9.75 -26.84
N ARG A 359 0.36 -11.02 -26.54
CA ARG A 359 1.28 -11.89 -25.77
C ARG A 359 2.74 -11.76 -26.24
N LYS A 360 2.97 -11.72 -27.56
CA LYS A 360 4.30 -11.60 -28.15
C LYS A 360 5.04 -10.30 -27.76
N ASP A 361 4.31 -9.20 -27.56
CA ASP A 361 4.93 -7.92 -27.20
C ASP A 361 5.33 -7.91 -25.72
N VAL A 362 4.52 -8.54 -24.85
CA VAL A 362 4.86 -8.77 -23.44
C VAL A 362 6.08 -9.68 -23.32
N ALA A 363 6.06 -10.84 -24.01
CA ALA A 363 7.17 -11.78 -23.97
C ALA A 363 8.49 -11.15 -24.47
N ALA A 364 8.41 -10.32 -25.51
CA ALA A 364 9.60 -9.65 -26.04
C ALA A 364 10.20 -8.63 -25.04
N VAL A 365 9.37 -7.87 -24.31
CA VAL A 365 9.86 -6.96 -23.26
C VAL A 365 10.53 -7.74 -22.13
N LEU A 366 9.92 -8.83 -21.69
CA LEU A 366 10.50 -9.69 -20.66
C LEU A 366 11.82 -10.32 -21.11
N ASP A 367 11.87 -10.83 -22.35
CA ASP A 367 13.09 -11.40 -22.96
C ASP A 367 14.23 -10.37 -23.02
N ASP A 368 13.92 -9.12 -23.40
CA ASP A 368 14.91 -8.05 -23.45
C ASP A 368 15.52 -7.78 -22.05
N HIS A 369 14.71 -7.85 -21.00
CA HIS A 369 15.16 -7.67 -19.62
C HIS A 369 15.88 -8.88 -19.01
N LEU A 370 15.62 -10.09 -19.52
CA LEU A 370 16.30 -11.31 -19.05
C LEU A 370 17.66 -11.49 -19.73
N LYS A 371 17.82 -10.99 -20.98
CA LYS A 371 19.03 -11.15 -21.79
C LYS A 371 20.00 -9.98 -21.68
N GLY A 372 19.51 -8.78 -21.40
CA GLY A 372 20.25 -7.52 -21.47
C GLY A 372 20.71 -6.93 -20.20
#